data_48db4ad5bb099333f85599005cb66f85
#
_entry.id   48db4ad5bb099333f85599005cb66f85
#
_cell.length_a   1.000
_cell.length_b   1.000
_cell.length_c   1.000
_cell.angle_alpha   90.00
_cell.angle_beta   90.00
_cell.angle_gamma   90.00
#
_symmetry.space_group_name_H-M   'P 1'
#
loop_
_entity.id
_entity.type
_entity.pdbx_description
1 polymer ?
#
loop_
_entity_poly.entity_id
_entity_poly.type
_entity_poly.pdbx_seq_one_letter_code
_entity_poly.pdbx_strand_id
1 'polypeptide(L)' 'MNIDLIAKMCHNVNKAYCESQNDFSQVSWEDAPEWQKESAINGV' A
#
# COMPACT_ATOMS: atom_id res chain seq x y z
N MET A 1 6.14 12.59 -12.57
CA MET A 1 5.39 12.05 -11.41
C MET A 1 5.96 10.69 -11.05
N ASN A 2 6.15 10.41 -9.78
CA ASN A 2 6.80 9.19 -9.32
C ASN A 2 5.73 8.12 -9.03
N ILE A 3 5.70 7.06 -9.84
CA ILE A 3 4.74 5.97 -9.68
C ILE A 3 4.92 5.24 -8.35
N ASP A 4 6.16 5.08 -7.89
CA ASP A 4 6.42 4.45 -6.59
C ASP A 4 5.79 5.26 -5.46
N LEU A 5 5.89 6.57 -5.53
CA LEU A 5 5.31 7.44 -4.52
C LEU A 5 3.78 7.37 -4.54
N ILE A 6 3.20 7.34 -5.74
CA ILE A 6 1.75 7.22 -5.88
C ILE A 6 1.26 5.89 -5.30
N ALA A 7 1.96 4.79 -5.64
CA ALA A 7 1.61 3.47 -5.13
C ALA A 7 1.72 3.42 -3.61
N LYS A 8 2.77 4.02 -3.05
CA LYS A 8 2.94 4.10 -1.59
C LYS A 8 1.79 4.86 -0.94
N MET A 9 1.40 5.99 -1.52
CA MET A 9 0.29 6.78 -0.99
C MET A 9 -1.02 6.01 -1.02
N CYS A 10 -1.31 5.32 -2.12
CA CYS A 10 -2.51 4.51 -2.24
C CYS A 10 -2.50 3.37 -1.22
N HIS A 11 -1.36 2.73 -1.03
CA HIS A 11 -1.21 1.67 -0.05
C HIS A 11 -1.47 2.18 1.37
N ASN A 12 -0.90 3.32 1.72
CA ASN A 12 -1.05 3.89 3.05
C ASN A 12 -2.49 4.33 3.34
N VAL A 13 -3.17 4.89 2.34
CA VAL A 13 -4.57 5.28 2.48
C VAL A 13 -5.44 4.03 2.69
N ASN A 14 -5.21 3.00 1.91
CA ASN A 14 -5.95 1.75 2.03
C ASN A 14 -5.70 1.09 3.39
N LYS A 15 -4.45 1.12 3.84
CA LYS A 15 -4.09 0.58 5.16
C LYS A 15 -4.85 1.32 6.27
N ALA A 16 -4.86 2.64 6.21
CA ALA A 16 -5.56 3.46 7.21
C ALA A 16 -7.06 3.17 7.21
N TYR A 17 -7.64 3.02 6.02
CA TYR A 17 -9.06 2.67 5.90
C TYR A 17 -9.34 1.31 6.53
N CYS A 18 -8.53 0.30 6.23
CA CYS A 18 -8.71 -1.03 6.79
C CYS A 18 -8.61 -1.00 8.31
N GLU A 19 -7.65 -0.24 8.85
CA GLU A 19 -7.49 -0.12 10.30
C GLU A 19 -8.70 0.54 10.95
N SER A 20 -9.32 1.50 10.26
CA SER A 20 -10.54 2.14 10.77
C SER A 20 -11.72 1.17 10.85
N GLN A 21 -11.65 0.06 10.11
CA GLN A 21 -12.64 -1.02 10.14
C GLN A 21 -12.19 -2.20 11.02
N ASN A 22 -11.19 -1.97 11.87
CA ASN A 22 -10.60 -3.00 12.76
C ASN A 22 -9.89 -4.11 11.98
N ASP A 23 -9.43 -3.83 10.77
CA ASP A 23 -8.67 -4.77 9.97
C ASP A 23 -7.19 -4.32 9.99
N PHE A 24 -6.37 -5.05 10.72
CA PHE A 24 -4.94 -4.74 10.88
C PHE A 24 -4.07 -5.69 10.08
N SER A 25 -4.59 -6.28 9.03
CA SER A 25 -3.86 -7.24 8.21
C SER A 25 -2.88 -6.56 7.23
N GLN A 26 -3.04 -5.27 6.99
CA GLN A 26 -2.17 -4.54 6.06
C GLN A 26 -0.85 -4.19 6.73
N VAL A 27 0.26 -4.43 6.03
CA VAL A 27 1.59 -4.03 6.51
C VAL A 27 1.94 -2.65 5.94
N SER A 28 2.91 -1.96 6.58
CA SER A 28 3.39 -0.70 6.05
C SER A 28 4.10 -0.92 4.72
N TRP A 29 4.21 0.14 3.90
CA TRP A 29 4.85 0.04 2.60
C TRP A 29 6.28 -0.48 2.70
N GLU A 30 7.01 -0.02 3.70
CA GLU A 30 8.41 -0.41 3.91
C GLU A 30 8.54 -1.90 4.25
N ASP A 31 7.52 -2.48 4.89
CA ASP A 31 7.52 -3.89 5.26
C ASP A 31 6.88 -4.78 4.20
N ALA A 32 6.28 -4.19 3.18
CA ALA A 32 5.62 -4.95 2.14
C ALA A 32 6.63 -5.74 1.31
N PRO A 33 6.31 -6.99 0.94
CA PRO A 33 7.20 -7.77 0.07
C PRO A 33 7.26 -7.18 -1.34
N GLU A 34 8.32 -7.51 -2.04
CA GLU A 34 8.59 -6.99 -3.39
C GLU A 34 7.41 -7.23 -4.33
N TRP A 35 6.84 -8.43 -4.32
CA TRP A 35 5.73 -8.77 -5.21
C TRP A 35 4.51 -7.89 -4.95
N GLN A 36 4.28 -7.52 -3.70
CA GLN A 36 3.15 -6.67 -3.34
C GLN A 36 3.37 -5.24 -3.84
N LYS A 37 4.59 -4.75 -3.72
CA LYS A 37 4.96 -3.42 -4.22
C LYS A 37 4.82 -3.36 -5.74
N GLU A 38 5.27 -4.39 -6.43
CA GLU A 38 5.15 -4.48 -7.89
C GLU A 38 3.68 -4.51 -8.33
N SER A 39 2.84 -5.26 -7.63
CA SER A 39 1.41 -5.30 -7.93
C SER A 39 0.77 -3.94 -7.75
N ALA A 40 1.13 -3.22 -6.69
CA ALA A 40 0.59 -1.89 -6.45
C ALA A 40 1.02 -0.91 -7.54
N ILE A 41 2.28 -0.98 -7.96
CA ILE A 41 2.80 -0.12 -9.03
C ILE A 41 2.11 -0.42 -10.35
N ASN A 42 1.93 -1.71 -10.66
CA ASN A 42 1.27 -2.11 -11.91
C ASN A 42 -0.22 -1.76 -11.93
N GLY A 43 -0.82 -1.59 -10.77
CA GLY A 43 -2.24 -1.23 -10.67
C GLY A 43 -2.52 0.26 -10.73
N VAL A 44 -1.47 1.07 -10.75
CA VAL A 44 -1.61 2.54 -10.78
C VAL A 44 -1.94 3.06 -12.17
#